data_13bf140cdda0ae6d6eab03d7f201624a
#
_entry.id   13bf140cdda0ae6d6eab03d7f201624a
#
_cell.length_a   1.000
_cell.length_b   1.000
_cell.length_c   1.000
_cell.angle_alpha   90.00
_cell.angle_beta   90.00
_cell.angle_gamma   90.00
#
_symmetry.space_group_name_H-M   'P 1'
#
loop_
_entity.id
_entity.type
_entity.pdbx_description
1 polymer ?
#
loop_
_entity_poly.entity_id
_entity_poly.type
_entity_poly.pdbx_seq_one_letter_code
_entity_poly.pdbx_strand_id
1 'polypeptide(L)'
;LETVQWLEEYLRQYDKAVVMVSHDRFFLDRTADVVYEVAGGKLTRYVGNYSAYREQKRMQLSLQKKAYESQQEELERLNSVVERFKHKPTKASFARAKKKAMERMNRVEKPEEDDIHIFTGELTPLIIGSKWVFESEHLKIGYDRALLEITMRIRRGQKIGILGPNGSGKT
;
A
#
# COMPACT_ATOMS: atom_id res chain seq x y z
N LEU A 1 0.17 -24.19 -6.76
CA LEU A 1 1.50 -23.61 -6.96
C LEU A 1 2.05 -23.96 -8.34
N GLU A 2 2.04 -25.21 -8.76
CA GLU A 2 2.56 -25.67 -10.07
C GLU A 2 1.88 -24.99 -11.26
N THR A 3 0.57 -24.80 -11.21
CA THR A 3 -0.21 -24.16 -12.29
C THR A 3 0.17 -22.69 -12.48
N VAL A 4 0.44 -21.98 -11.40
CA VAL A 4 0.86 -20.57 -11.46
C VAL A 4 2.28 -20.45 -12.00
N GLN A 5 3.19 -21.33 -11.58
CA GLN A 5 4.56 -21.37 -12.10
C GLN A 5 4.60 -21.69 -13.60
N TRP A 6 3.79 -22.66 -14.03
CA TRP A 6 3.65 -22.97 -15.46
C TRP A 6 3.11 -21.74 -16.24
N LEU A 7 2.12 -21.03 -15.70
CA LEU A 7 1.56 -19.84 -16.34
C LEU A 7 2.61 -18.71 -16.43
N GLU A 8 3.38 -18.48 -15.35
CA GLU A 8 4.48 -17.51 -15.35
C GLU A 8 5.50 -17.81 -16.46
N GLU A 9 5.90 -19.07 -16.60
CA GLU A 9 6.86 -19.52 -17.60
C GLU A 9 6.31 -19.36 -19.01
N TYR A 10 5.04 -19.76 -19.21
CA TYR A 10 4.35 -19.61 -20.47
C TYR A 10 4.25 -18.14 -20.89
N LEU A 11 3.86 -17.24 -19.99
CA LEU A 11 3.72 -15.80 -20.28
C LEU A 11 5.06 -15.14 -20.59
N ARG A 12 6.15 -15.57 -19.99
CA ARG A 12 7.49 -15.06 -20.29
C ARG A 12 7.95 -15.38 -21.72
N GLN A 13 7.51 -16.50 -22.24
CA GLN A 13 7.88 -16.96 -23.59
C GLN A 13 6.88 -16.49 -24.65
N TYR A 14 5.76 -15.87 -24.21
CA TYR A 14 4.69 -15.46 -25.11
C TYR A 14 5.04 -14.16 -25.81
N ASP A 15 5.15 -14.21 -27.14
CA ASP A 15 5.63 -13.10 -27.99
C ASP A 15 4.58 -12.01 -28.29
N LYS A 16 3.32 -12.20 -27.88
CA LYS A 16 2.25 -11.23 -28.10
C LYS A 16 1.96 -10.43 -26.83
N ALA A 17 1.29 -9.28 -27.01
CA ALA A 17 0.87 -8.46 -25.88
C ALA A 17 -0.20 -9.17 -25.01
N VAL A 18 0.00 -9.12 -23.71
CA VAL A 18 -0.95 -9.63 -22.71
C VAL A 18 -1.31 -8.51 -21.74
N VAL A 19 -2.60 -8.33 -21.49
CA VAL A 19 -3.11 -7.45 -20.45
C VAL A 19 -3.68 -8.33 -19.34
N MET A 20 -3.21 -8.12 -18.11
CA MET A 20 -3.63 -8.91 -16.97
C MET A 20 -4.08 -8.02 -15.82
N VAL A 21 -5.06 -8.49 -15.06
CA VAL A 21 -5.49 -7.90 -13.79
C VAL A 21 -5.33 -8.97 -12.71
N SER A 22 -4.55 -8.69 -11.69
CA SER A 22 -4.29 -9.64 -10.60
C SER A 22 -4.09 -8.92 -9.27
N HIS A 23 -4.46 -9.58 -8.17
CA HIS A 23 -4.12 -9.17 -6.81
C HIS A 23 -2.85 -9.86 -6.30
N ASP A 24 -2.34 -10.82 -7.04
CA ASP A 24 -1.09 -11.50 -6.70
C ASP A 24 0.11 -10.65 -7.14
N ARG A 25 0.72 -10.02 -6.15
CA ARG A 25 1.88 -9.12 -6.34
C ARG A 25 3.10 -9.87 -6.86
N PHE A 26 3.31 -11.12 -6.43
CA PHE A 26 4.43 -11.94 -6.87
C PHE A 26 4.28 -12.34 -8.33
N PHE A 27 3.08 -12.71 -8.74
CA PHE A 27 2.77 -13.00 -10.12
C PHE A 27 3.00 -11.77 -11.03
N LEU A 28 2.47 -10.60 -10.63
CA LEU A 28 2.68 -9.35 -11.37
C LEU A 28 4.17 -8.96 -11.43
N ASP A 29 4.90 -9.18 -10.36
CA ASP A 29 6.33 -8.81 -10.30
C ASP A 29 7.20 -9.64 -11.24
N ARG A 30 6.78 -10.88 -11.53
CA ARG A 30 7.49 -11.80 -12.39
C ARG A 30 7.08 -11.73 -13.86
N THR A 31 5.88 -11.23 -14.15
CA THR A 31 5.28 -11.33 -15.49
C THR A 31 5.02 -9.98 -16.15
N ALA A 32 4.94 -8.88 -15.40
CA ALA A 32 4.62 -7.58 -15.93
C ALA A 32 5.87 -6.76 -16.25
N ASP A 33 5.96 -6.20 -17.45
CA ASP A 33 6.98 -5.24 -17.87
C ASP A 33 6.50 -3.79 -17.74
N VAL A 34 5.19 -3.59 -17.67
CA VAL A 34 4.54 -2.29 -17.53
C VAL A 34 3.33 -2.44 -16.62
N VAL A 35 3.19 -1.50 -15.67
CA VAL A 35 2.04 -1.43 -14.77
C VAL A 35 1.20 -0.21 -15.11
N TYR A 36 -0.11 -0.40 -15.21
CA TYR A 36 -1.08 0.68 -15.31
C TYR A 36 -1.87 0.77 -14.00
N GLU A 37 -1.77 1.91 -13.35
CA GLU A 37 -2.55 2.22 -12.16
C GLU A 37 -3.81 2.99 -12.55
N VAL A 38 -4.96 2.53 -12.06
CA VAL A 38 -6.24 3.24 -12.17
C VAL A 38 -6.57 3.84 -10.80
N ALA A 39 -6.44 5.15 -10.67
CA ALA A 39 -6.74 5.85 -9.43
C ALA A 39 -7.37 7.23 -9.71
N GLY A 40 -8.39 7.63 -8.94
CA GLY A 40 -9.06 8.92 -9.09
C GLY A 40 -9.57 9.21 -10.52
N GLY A 41 -10.02 8.19 -11.27
CA GLY A 41 -10.45 8.32 -12.65
C GLY A 41 -9.33 8.58 -13.67
N LYS A 42 -8.08 8.48 -13.27
CA LYS A 42 -6.90 8.62 -14.13
C LYS A 42 -6.21 7.27 -14.32
N LEU A 43 -5.60 7.10 -15.48
CA LEU A 43 -4.78 5.95 -15.82
C LEU A 43 -3.32 6.41 -15.90
N THR A 44 -2.48 5.90 -15.01
CA THR A 44 -1.06 6.26 -14.98
C THR A 44 -0.21 5.05 -15.35
N ARG A 45 0.73 5.24 -16.28
CA ARG A 45 1.64 4.21 -16.77
C ARG A 45 2.97 4.25 -16.02
N TYR A 46 3.41 3.12 -15.53
CA TYR A 46 4.72 2.91 -14.91
C TYR A 46 5.49 1.85 -15.69
N VAL A 47 6.74 2.14 -16.02
CA VAL A 47 7.63 1.19 -16.70
C VAL A 47 8.34 0.33 -15.68
N GLY A 48 8.33 -0.97 -15.90
CA GLY A 48 8.90 -1.97 -15.02
C GLY A 48 7.83 -2.87 -14.38
N ASN A 49 8.28 -3.80 -13.57
CA ASN A 49 7.46 -4.75 -12.84
C ASN A 49 6.73 -4.09 -11.65
N TYR A 50 6.00 -4.88 -10.88
CA TYR A 50 5.24 -4.38 -9.74
C TYR A 50 6.11 -3.72 -8.65
N SER A 51 7.29 -4.26 -8.37
CA SER A 51 8.25 -3.68 -7.41
C SER A 51 8.76 -2.32 -7.88
N ALA A 52 9.10 -2.19 -9.16
CA ALA A 52 9.53 -0.93 -9.77
C ALA A 52 8.40 0.13 -9.73
N TYR A 53 7.16 -0.26 -10.03
CA TYR A 53 5.98 0.60 -9.88
C TYR A 53 5.85 1.14 -8.45
N ARG A 54 5.93 0.25 -7.45
CA ARG A 54 5.82 0.63 -6.03
C ARG A 54 6.88 1.66 -5.62
N GLU A 55 8.11 1.49 -6.08
CA GLU A 55 9.20 2.41 -5.81
C GLU A 55 8.98 3.78 -6.47
N GLN A 56 8.60 3.78 -7.77
CA GLN A 56 8.30 5.01 -8.51
C GLN A 56 7.14 5.77 -7.86
N LYS A 57 6.06 5.09 -7.48
CA LYS A 57 4.92 5.70 -6.80
C LYS A 57 5.32 6.28 -5.44
N ARG A 58 6.09 5.56 -4.64
CA ARG A 58 6.59 6.04 -3.35
C ARG A 58 7.42 7.32 -3.51
N MET A 59 8.30 7.35 -4.50
CA MET A 59 9.11 8.53 -4.81
C MET A 59 8.22 9.70 -5.24
N GLN A 60 7.26 9.48 -6.13
CA GLN A 60 6.32 10.51 -6.60
C GLN A 60 5.51 11.10 -5.44
N LEU A 61 4.95 10.26 -4.57
CA LEU A 61 4.20 10.72 -3.38
C LEU A 61 5.10 11.52 -2.42
N SER A 62 6.34 11.09 -2.21
CA SER A 62 7.30 11.82 -1.37
C SER A 62 7.62 13.21 -1.95
N LEU A 63 7.81 13.33 -3.26
CA LEU A 63 8.04 14.60 -3.93
C LEU A 63 6.80 15.50 -3.86
N GLN A 64 5.62 14.94 -4.11
CA GLN A 64 4.35 15.67 -4.00
C GLN A 64 4.12 16.19 -2.57
N LYS A 65 4.41 15.37 -1.55
CA LYS A 65 4.30 15.75 -0.14
C LYS A 65 5.21 16.93 0.19
N LYS A 66 6.48 16.86 -0.21
CA LYS A 66 7.44 17.96 -0.01
C LYS A 66 7.00 19.24 -0.73
N ALA A 67 6.52 19.14 -1.97
CA ALA A 67 6.02 20.28 -2.73
C ALA A 67 4.79 20.90 -2.06
N TYR A 68 3.87 20.07 -1.56
CA TYR A 68 2.69 20.52 -0.82
C TYR A 68 3.08 21.24 0.48
N GLU A 69 3.94 20.64 1.30
CA GLU A 69 4.40 21.23 2.56
C GLU A 69 5.08 22.58 2.33
N SER A 70 6.02 22.65 1.37
CA SER A 70 6.70 23.90 1.01
C SER A 70 5.73 24.96 0.52
N GLN A 71 4.70 24.59 -0.26
CA GLN A 71 3.67 25.54 -0.70
C GLN A 71 2.81 26.04 0.47
N GLN A 72 2.46 25.17 1.43
CA GLN A 72 1.72 25.57 2.63
C GLN A 72 2.52 26.58 3.48
N GLU A 73 3.80 26.33 3.73
CA GLU A 73 4.68 27.25 4.45
C GLU A 73 4.75 28.62 3.76
N GLU A 74 4.91 28.66 2.43
CA GLU A 74 4.95 29.92 1.68
C GLU A 74 3.60 30.66 1.74
N LEU A 75 2.48 29.92 1.66
CA LEU A 75 1.14 30.50 1.79
C LEU A 75 0.92 31.09 3.18
N GLU A 76 1.33 30.42 4.24
CA GLU A 76 1.25 30.92 5.61
C GLU A 76 2.11 32.17 5.78
N ARG A 77 3.33 32.16 5.24
CA ARG A 77 4.23 33.32 5.23
C ARG A 77 3.60 34.52 4.52
N LEU A 78 3.07 34.32 3.32
CA LEU A 78 2.41 35.39 2.55
C LEU A 78 1.16 35.91 3.26
N ASN A 79 0.37 34.99 3.83
CA ASN A 79 -0.83 35.37 4.57
C ASN A 79 -0.50 36.21 5.82
N SER A 80 0.55 35.84 6.56
CA SER A 80 1.01 36.63 7.71
C SER A 80 1.44 38.06 7.31
N VAL A 81 2.06 38.22 6.14
CA VAL A 81 2.42 39.51 5.58
C VAL A 81 1.17 40.31 5.22
N VAL A 82 0.20 39.67 4.56
CA VAL A 82 -1.08 40.33 4.20
C VAL A 82 -1.79 40.79 5.46
N GLU A 83 -1.95 39.96 6.47
CA GLU A 83 -2.60 40.30 7.73
C GLU A 83 -1.92 41.46 8.46
N ARG A 84 -0.59 41.50 8.49
CA ARG A 84 0.20 42.58 9.13
C ARG A 84 0.00 43.94 8.47
N PHE A 85 -0.22 43.97 7.15
CA PHE A 85 -0.23 45.21 6.36
C PHE A 85 -1.60 45.58 5.85
N LYS A 86 -2.64 44.78 5.92
CA LYS A 86 -3.99 45.06 5.40
C LYS A 86 -4.62 46.32 5.99
N HIS A 87 -4.30 46.66 7.24
CA HIS A 87 -4.85 47.83 7.94
C HIS A 87 -3.95 49.10 7.90
N LYS A 88 -2.79 49.03 7.21
CA LYS A 88 -1.88 50.18 7.09
C LYS A 88 -2.13 50.89 5.76
N PRO A 89 -2.63 52.15 5.74
CA PRO A 89 -2.99 52.85 4.51
C PRO A 89 -1.85 52.89 3.48
N THR A 90 -0.62 53.15 3.95
CA THR A 90 0.58 53.28 3.09
C THR A 90 1.03 51.93 2.49
N LYS A 91 0.59 50.77 3.03
CA LYS A 91 0.98 49.44 2.57
C LYS A 91 -0.19 48.59 2.11
N ALA A 92 -1.40 49.14 2.06
CA ALA A 92 -2.59 48.42 1.64
C ALA A 92 -2.50 47.90 0.18
N SER A 93 -1.90 48.68 -0.73
CA SER A 93 -1.68 48.26 -2.11
C SER A 93 -0.74 47.06 -2.21
N PHE A 94 0.33 47.04 -1.41
CA PHE A 94 1.27 45.93 -1.31
C PHE A 94 0.58 44.67 -0.79
N ALA A 95 -0.21 44.77 0.28
CA ALA A 95 -0.97 43.65 0.82
C ALA A 95 -1.96 43.08 -0.21
N ARG A 96 -2.67 43.91 -0.95
CA ARG A 96 -3.57 43.48 -2.04
C ARG A 96 -2.81 42.76 -3.17
N ALA A 97 -1.64 43.28 -3.57
CA ALA A 97 -0.82 42.64 -4.58
C ALA A 97 -0.36 41.21 -4.14
N LYS A 98 0.06 41.05 -2.87
CA LYS A 98 0.43 39.76 -2.32
C LYS A 98 -0.74 38.79 -2.24
N LYS A 99 -1.92 39.27 -1.80
CA LYS A 99 -3.16 38.46 -1.81
C LYS A 99 -3.50 37.95 -3.20
N LYS A 100 -3.46 38.85 -4.20
CA LYS A 100 -3.72 38.49 -5.60
C LYS A 100 -2.69 37.48 -6.15
N ALA A 101 -1.43 37.59 -5.72
CA ALA A 101 -0.41 36.59 -6.07
C ALA A 101 -0.73 35.18 -5.48
N MET A 102 -1.16 35.13 -4.22
CA MET A 102 -1.59 33.87 -3.59
C MET A 102 -2.80 33.23 -4.30
N GLU A 103 -3.77 34.03 -4.71
CA GLU A 103 -4.98 33.60 -5.44
C GLU A 103 -4.64 33.00 -6.82
N ARG A 104 -3.55 33.45 -7.44
CA ARG A 104 -3.08 32.98 -8.76
C ARG A 104 -2.13 31.80 -8.69
N MET A 105 -1.69 31.43 -7.51
CA MET A 105 -0.80 30.25 -7.35
C MET A 105 -1.55 28.95 -7.69
N ASN A 106 -0.95 28.16 -8.58
CA ASN A 106 -1.43 26.80 -8.83
C ASN A 106 -1.30 25.98 -7.53
N ARG A 107 -2.40 25.47 -7.04
CA ARG A 107 -2.41 24.67 -5.81
C ARG A 107 -1.86 23.28 -6.08
N VAL A 108 -0.89 22.89 -5.28
CA VAL A 108 -0.45 21.49 -5.24
C VAL A 108 -1.53 20.69 -4.51
N GLU A 109 -2.04 19.64 -5.15
CA GLU A 109 -3.03 18.76 -4.54
C GLU A 109 -2.39 18.05 -3.33
N LYS A 110 -3.14 17.97 -2.23
CA LYS A 110 -2.69 17.18 -1.08
C LYS A 110 -2.46 15.74 -1.55
N PRO A 111 -1.29 15.14 -1.27
CA PRO A 111 -1.08 13.75 -1.62
C PRO A 111 -2.15 12.89 -0.94
N GLU A 112 -2.76 11.98 -1.70
CA GLU A 112 -3.59 10.94 -1.12
C GLU A 112 -2.65 10.06 -0.29
N GLU A 113 -2.75 10.14 1.01
CA GLU A 113 -2.16 9.15 1.88
C GLU A 113 -2.95 7.87 1.60
N ASP A 114 -2.25 6.80 1.21
CA ASP A 114 -2.86 5.47 1.24
C ASP A 114 -3.38 5.30 2.68
N ASP A 115 -4.68 5.47 2.88
CA ASP A 115 -5.37 5.26 4.16
C ASP A 115 -5.38 3.76 4.53
N ILE A 116 -4.26 3.10 4.31
CA ILE A 116 -3.99 1.84 4.96
C ILE A 116 -3.67 2.21 6.41
N HIS A 117 -4.70 2.36 7.21
CA HIS A 117 -4.56 2.33 8.66
C HIS A 117 -4.00 0.96 9.03
N ILE A 118 -2.67 0.85 8.91
CA ILE A 118 -1.98 -0.30 9.47
C ILE A 118 -2.18 -0.15 10.98
N PHE A 119 -2.99 -1.03 11.53
CA PHE A 119 -3.11 -1.15 12.97
C PHE A 119 -1.72 -1.54 13.51
N THR A 120 -0.99 -0.52 13.97
CA THR A 120 0.35 -0.67 14.58
C THR A 120 0.27 -0.91 16.09
N GLY A 121 -0.95 -1.06 16.63
CA GLY A 121 -1.17 -1.37 18.02
C GLY A 121 -0.61 -2.75 18.38
N GLU A 122 0.03 -2.86 19.52
CA GLU A 122 0.40 -4.15 20.07
C GLU A 122 -0.87 -4.94 20.40
N LEU A 123 -1.04 -6.09 19.73
CA LEU A 123 -2.06 -7.08 20.10
C LEU A 123 -1.59 -7.79 21.37
N THR A 124 -1.78 -7.14 22.52
CA THR A 124 -1.53 -7.78 23.81
C THR A 124 -2.72 -8.68 24.15
N PRO A 125 -2.52 -9.97 24.36
CA PRO A 125 -3.62 -10.84 24.79
C PRO A 125 -4.10 -10.44 26.17
N LEU A 126 -5.41 -10.44 26.36
CA LEU A 126 -6.07 -10.07 27.64
C LEU A 126 -5.61 -11.00 28.78
N ILE A 127 -5.30 -12.24 28.47
CA ILE A 127 -4.79 -13.25 29.38
C ILE A 127 -3.54 -13.87 28.77
N ILE A 128 -2.46 -13.87 29.53
CA ILE A 128 -1.22 -14.56 29.14
C ILE A 128 -1.46 -16.07 29.33
N GLY A 129 -1.71 -16.77 28.24
CA GLY A 129 -1.87 -18.23 28.24
C GLY A 129 -0.61 -19.00 28.64
N SER A 130 -0.74 -20.31 28.77
CA SER A 130 0.35 -21.23 29.10
C SER A 130 1.48 -21.20 28.05
N LYS A 131 2.61 -21.85 28.35
CA LYS A 131 3.75 -22.02 27.43
C LYS A 131 3.32 -22.73 26.14
N TRP A 132 2.41 -23.70 26.26
CA TRP A 132 1.82 -24.46 25.16
C TRP A 132 0.43 -23.92 24.85
N VAL A 133 0.20 -23.51 23.63
CA VAL A 133 -1.06 -22.91 23.18
C VAL A 133 -1.97 -23.98 22.57
N PHE A 134 -1.36 -24.97 21.96
CA PHE A 134 -2.07 -26.09 21.36
C PHE A 134 -1.22 -27.36 21.50
N GLU A 135 -1.85 -28.44 21.89
CA GLU A 135 -1.24 -29.76 21.98
C GLU A 135 -2.27 -30.79 21.53
N SER A 136 -1.88 -31.63 20.60
CA SER A 136 -2.72 -32.74 20.11
C SER A 136 -1.90 -33.99 19.89
N GLU A 137 -2.49 -35.11 20.19
CA GLU A 137 -1.97 -36.47 19.88
C GLU A 137 -3.05 -37.19 19.07
N HIS A 138 -2.67 -37.69 17.89
CA HIS A 138 -3.55 -38.44 16.99
C HIS A 138 -4.89 -37.72 16.67
N LEU A 139 -4.91 -36.38 16.60
CA LEU A 139 -6.11 -35.62 16.27
C LEU A 139 -6.52 -35.90 14.84
N LYS A 140 -7.70 -36.46 14.66
CA LYS A 140 -8.29 -36.73 13.34
C LYS A 140 -9.13 -35.53 12.90
N ILE A 141 -8.81 -34.99 11.75
CA ILE A 141 -9.52 -33.86 11.14
C ILE A 141 -10.17 -34.33 9.85
N GLY A 142 -11.45 -34.02 9.67
CA GLY A 142 -12.21 -34.37 8.46
C GLY A 142 -13.68 -34.02 8.63
N TYR A 143 -14.48 -34.34 7.61
CA TYR A 143 -15.94 -34.21 7.64
C TYR A 143 -16.55 -35.58 7.91
N ASP A 144 -17.01 -36.28 6.86
CA ASP A 144 -17.61 -37.63 6.98
C ASP A 144 -16.55 -38.74 7.24
N ARG A 145 -15.34 -38.47 6.86
CA ARG A 145 -14.18 -39.32 7.09
C ARG A 145 -12.96 -38.53 7.50
N ALA A 146 -12.05 -39.14 8.25
CA ALA A 146 -10.78 -38.51 8.60
C ALA A 146 -9.96 -38.29 7.33
N LEU A 147 -9.61 -37.02 7.06
CA LEU A 147 -8.73 -36.61 5.96
C LEU A 147 -7.28 -36.54 6.40
N LEU A 148 -7.04 -36.25 7.68
CA LEU A 148 -5.72 -36.03 8.23
C LEU A 148 -5.70 -36.45 9.70
N GLU A 149 -4.61 -37.03 10.14
CA GLU A 149 -4.31 -37.29 11.54
C GLU A 149 -3.05 -36.49 11.91
N ILE A 150 -3.15 -35.66 12.94
CA ILE A 150 -2.04 -34.79 13.34
C ILE A 150 -1.67 -34.98 14.82
N THR A 151 -0.39 -35.03 15.07
CA THR A 151 0.23 -34.93 16.40
C THR A 151 1.13 -33.72 16.36
N MET A 152 0.78 -32.64 17.12
CA MET A 152 1.57 -31.44 17.12
C MET A 152 1.45 -30.69 18.45
N ARG A 153 2.50 -29.93 18.74
CA ARG A 153 2.56 -29.01 19.88
C ARG A 153 2.96 -27.63 19.42
N ILE A 154 2.19 -26.60 19.82
CA ILE A 154 2.43 -25.21 19.46
C ILE A 154 2.76 -24.42 20.71
N ARG A 155 3.91 -23.73 20.68
CA ARG A 155 4.33 -22.83 21.77
C ARG A 155 3.79 -21.42 21.55
N ARG A 156 3.58 -20.72 22.65
CA ARG A 156 3.28 -19.29 22.60
C ARG A 156 4.37 -18.52 21.83
N GLY A 157 3.96 -17.61 20.93
CA GLY A 157 4.86 -16.82 20.09
C GLY A 157 5.37 -17.52 18.83
N GLN A 158 5.09 -18.82 18.67
CA GLN A 158 5.45 -19.56 17.46
C GLN A 158 4.53 -19.17 16.31
N LYS A 159 5.12 -18.91 15.12
CA LYS A 159 4.39 -18.66 13.87
C LYS A 159 4.44 -19.90 13.01
N ILE A 160 3.28 -20.39 12.58
CA ILE A 160 3.14 -21.67 11.86
C ILE A 160 2.51 -21.42 10.50
N GLY A 161 3.15 -21.91 9.45
CA GLY A 161 2.60 -21.95 8.11
C GLY A 161 2.10 -23.38 7.78
N ILE A 162 0.88 -23.48 7.24
CA ILE A 162 0.32 -24.75 6.76
C ILE A 162 0.38 -24.74 5.23
N LEU A 163 1.12 -25.67 4.66
CA LEU A 163 1.33 -25.81 3.22
C LEU A 163 0.75 -27.14 2.73
N GLY A 164 0.33 -27.16 1.48
CA GLY A 164 -0.16 -28.38 0.83
C GLY A 164 -0.85 -28.09 -0.51
N PRO A 165 -1.06 -29.09 -1.37
CA PRO A 165 -1.77 -28.94 -2.64
C PRO A 165 -3.19 -28.45 -2.47
N ASN A 166 -3.79 -27.92 -3.55
CA ASN A 166 -5.20 -27.53 -3.53
C ASN A 166 -6.08 -28.77 -3.33
N GLY A 167 -7.14 -28.64 -2.53
CA GLY A 167 -8.01 -29.78 -2.19
C GLY A 167 -7.48 -30.71 -1.11
N SER A 168 -6.31 -30.44 -0.49
CA SER A 168 -5.75 -31.29 0.58
C SER A 168 -6.37 -31.09 1.98
N GLY A 169 -7.44 -30.29 2.08
CA GLY A 169 -8.13 -30.08 3.37
C GLY A 169 -7.46 -29.08 4.30
N LYS A 170 -6.72 -28.09 3.76
CA LYS A 170 -6.07 -27.04 4.57
C LYS A 170 -7.06 -26.07 5.22
N THR A 171 -8.24 -25.93 4.62
CA THR A 171 -9.33 -25.02 5.02
C THR A 171 -10.47 -25.77 5.63
#